data_701cbf504ac1b91d4584104eb79b68c9
#
_entry.id   701cbf504ac1b91d4584104eb79b68c9
#
_cell.length_a   1.000
_cell.length_b   1.000
_cell.length_c   1.000
_cell.angle_alpha   90.00
_cell.angle_beta   90.00
_cell.angle_gamma   90.00
#
_symmetry.space_group_name_H-M   'P 1'
#
loop_
_entity.id
_entity.type
_entity.pdbx_description
1 polymer ?
#
loop_
_entity_poly.entity_id
_entity_poly.type
_entity_poly.pdbx_seq_one_letter_code
_entity_poly.pdbx_strand_id
1 'polypeptide(L)'
;MGSQTVPKIPVVDFSKEDLKPGTEAWFSTSKQVCNALEEHGCFIVECKDVSSDLHNTIFDEAKQLFDLPLEVKKKNTSEYPFRGYVSDGSYYESLNIEDAASLESTENFTNLMWPDGNGRFCENAHKIASIMGRLNEMAIRMVFESYGVGKYSDTHIGSTDYLLRFSKYTKSEDSVVLPSHIDKSFSTILYQNHVNGLEVQLTDEEWTVYDPSSHSSFIYVAGDVFKAWSNNRIKPCRHRVLKNNNEERYSLGLFAFQKKEIRVPDELVDDEHPLKYKPFDHLDYLMTHLKHIYARRANVDYPIEAHCGIQNL
;
A
#
# COMPACT_ATOMS: atom_id res chain seq x y z
N MET A 1 2.51 -27.56 -28.03
CA MET A 1 2.38 -26.17 -27.57
C MET A 1 2.03 -26.26 -26.11
N GLY A 2 3.00 -26.03 -25.21
CA GLY A 2 2.76 -26.04 -23.78
C GLY A 2 1.87 -24.85 -23.43
N SER A 3 0.77 -25.11 -22.75
CA SER A 3 -0.04 -24.06 -22.10
C SER A 3 0.84 -23.37 -21.06
N GLN A 4 1.36 -22.21 -21.35
CA GLN A 4 1.96 -21.35 -20.33
C GLN A 4 0.82 -20.93 -19.40
N THR A 5 0.84 -21.45 -18.18
CA THR A 5 -0.08 -21.00 -17.13
C THR A 5 0.29 -19.56 -16.78
N VAL A 6 -0.64 -18.62 -16.99
CA VAL A 6 -0.46 -17.22 -16.57
C VAL A 6 -0.14 -17.22 -15.06
N PRO A 7 0.94 -16.55 -14.62
CA PRO A 7 1.28 -16.46 -13.22
C PRO A 7 0.11 -15.86 -12.44
N LYS A 8 -0.19 -16.44 -11.28
CA LYS A 8 -1.25 -15.93 -10.39
C LYS A 8 -0.61 -15.24 -9.20
N ILE A 9 -1.23 -14.16 -8.74
CA ILE A 9 -0.84 -13.50 -7.49
C ILE A 9 -1.00 -14.52 -6.35
N PRO A 10 0.03 -14.77 -5.52
CA PRO A 10 -0.08 -15.66 -4.39
C PRO A 10 -1.21 -15.25 -3.44
N VAL A 11 -1.95 -16.22 -2.91
CA VAL A 11 -3.02 -15.97 -1.94
C VAL A 11 -2.59 -16.50 -0.58
N VAL A 12 -2.68 -15.66 0.46
CA VAL A 12 -2.36 -16.02 1.84
C VAL A 12 -3.57 -15.81 2.73
N ASP A 13 -3.97 -16.85 3.43
CA ASP A 13 -5.14 -16.87 4.30
C ASP A 13 -4.81 -16.40 5.71
N PHE A 14 -5.27 -15.20 6.06
CA PHE A 14 -5.18 -14.60 7.40
C PHE A 14 -6.46 -14.84 8.24
N SER A 15 -7.41 -15.60 7.73
CA SER A 15 -8.69 -15.86 8.40
C SER A 15 -8.66 -17.02 9.41
N LYS A 16 -7.53 -17.73 9.53
CA LYS A 16 -7.38 -18.89 10.41
C LYS A 16 -7.51 -18.49 11.88
N GLU A 17 -8.31 -19.24 12.63
CA GLU A 17 -8.58 -18.93 14.05
C GLU A 17 -7.34 -19.05 14.96
N ASP A 18 -6.42 -19.93 14.60
CA ASP A 18 -5.19 -20.21 15.31
C ASP A 18 -3.97 -19.40 14.78
N LEU A 19 -4.21 -18.38 13.92
CA LEU A 19 -3.15 -17.55 13.37
C LEU A 19 -2.63 -16.55 14.43
N LYS A 20 -1.84 -17.08 15.36
CA LYS A 20 -1.24 -16.33 16.47
C LYS A 20 0.27 -16.59 16.54
N PRO A 21 1.08 -15.59 16.92
CA PRO A 21 2.52 -15.78 17.10
C PRO A 21 2.85 -17.03 17.91
N GLY A 22 3.79 -17.83 17.42
CA GLY A 22 4.26 -19.07 18.06
C GLY A 22 3.46 -20.33 17.71
N THR A 23 2.36 -20.24 16.94
CA THR A 23 1.59 -21.42 16.47
C THR A 23 2.17 -21.99 15.16
N GLU A 24 1.85 -23.23 14.84
CA GLU A 24 2.24 -23.86 13.57
C GLU A 24 1.60 -23.12 12.37
N ALA A 25 0.33 -22.69 12.52
CA ALA A 25 -0.35 -21.88 11.51
C ALA A 25 0.38 -20.57 11.24
N TRP A 26 0.87 -19.90 12.30
CA TRP A 26 1.66 -18.69 12.17
C TRP A 26 2.96 -18.92 11.39
N PHE A 27 3.76 -19.93 11.76
CA PHE A 27 5.01 -20.23 11.05
C PHE A 27 4.79 -20.62 9.59
N SER A 28 3.77 -21.44 9.31
CA SER A 28 3.41 -21.83 7.95
C SER A 28 2.98 -20.61 7.10
N THR A 29 2.16 -19.73 7.68
CA THR A 29 1.69 -18.52 7.00
C THR A 29 2.83 -17.51 6.82
N SER A 30 3.71 -17.34 7.82
CA SER A 30 4.91 -16.49 7.71
C SER A 30 5.80 -16.89 6.54
N LYS A 31 5.98 -18.19 6.33
CA LYS A 31 6.75 -18.70 5.19
C LYS A 31 6.09 -18.36 3.86
N GLN A 32 4.74 -18.45 3.76
CA GLN A 32 4.02 -18.06 2.56
C GLN A 32 4.15 -16.56 2.27
N VAL A 33 4.03 -15.71 3.30
CA VAL A 33 4.21 -14.25 3.20
C VAL A 33 5.63 -13.93 2.71
N CYS A 34 6.66 -14.49 3.33
CA CYS A 34 8.04 -14.23 2.93
C CYS A 34 8.31 -14.66 1.48
N ASN A 35 7.95 -15.89 1.11
CA ASN A 35 8.14 -16.37 -0.25
C ASN A 35 7.44 -15.47 -1.28
N ALA A 36 6.19 -15.07 -1.02
CA ALA A 36 5.44 -14.21 -1.92
C ALA A 36 6.09 -12.83 -2.08
N LEU A 37 6.61 -12.24 -0.99
CA LEU A 37 7.29 -10.95 -1.03
C LEU A 37 8.68 -11.04 -1.68
N GLU A 38 9.41 -12.12 -1.46
CA GLU A 38 10.73 -12.35 -2.07
C GLU A 38 10.62 -12.64 -3.57
N GLU A 39 9.61 -13.40 -3.99
CA GLU A 39 9.44 -13.79 -5.39
C GLU A 39 8.71 -12.73 -6.23
N HIS A 40 7.68 -12.08 -5.66
CA HIS A 40 6.74 -11.23 -6.40
C HIS A 40 6.56 -9.83 -5.83
N GLY A 41 6.95 -9.58 -4.58
CA GLY A 41 6.74 -8.31 -3.89
C GLY A 41 5.29 -8.05 -3.51
N CYS A 42 4.39 -9.00 -3.70
CA CYS A 42 2.97 -8.86 -3.38
C CYS A 42 2.29 -10.20 -3.11
N PHE A 43 1.14 -10.14 -2.43
CA PHE A 43 0.22 -11.27 -2.25
C PHE A 43 -1.19 -10.78 -1.96
N ILE A 44 -2.18 -11.61 -2.25
CA ILE A 44 -3.58 -11.39 -1.83
C ILE A 44 -3.73 -11.87 -0.40
N VAL A 45 -4.28 -11.01 0.46
CA VAL A 45 -4.67 -11.34 1.84
C VAL A 45 -6.15 -11.68 1.85
N GLU A 46 -6.49 -12.89 2.26
CA GLU A 46 -7.86 -13.26 2.58
C GLU A 46 -8.08 -13.16 4.09
N CYS A 47 -9.10 -12.42 4.51
CA CYS A 47 -9.47 -12.31 5.93
C CYS A 47 -10.98 -12.45 6.12
N LYS A 48 -11.47 -12.38 7.38
CA LYS A 48 -12.91 -12.46 7.71
C LYS A 48 -13.47 -11.17 8.30
N ASP A 49 -12.64 -10.13 8.38
CA ASP A 49 -12.96 -8.96 9.20
C ASP A 49 -13.85 -7.94 8.51
N VAL A 50 -14.03 -8.06 7.20
CA VAL A 50 -14.90 -7.19 6.42
C VAL A 50 -16.18 -7.93 6.08
N SER A 51 -17.31 -7.43 6.56
CA SER A 51 -18.63 -7.90 6.14
C SER A 51 -19.01 -7.31 4.78
N SER A 52 -19.91 -7.97 4.06
CA SER A 52 -20.46 -7.42 2.81
C SER A 52 -21.12 -6.05 3.01
N ASP A 53 -21.73 -5.83 4.17
CA ASP A 53 -22.33 -4.54 4.52
C ASP A 53 -21.26 -3.43 4.65
N LEU A 54 -20.18 -3.69 5.40
CA LEU A 54 -19.08 -2.73 5.52
C LEU A 54 -18.43 -2.44 4.15
N HIS A 55 -18.25 -3.49 3.32
CA HIS A 55 -17.71 -3.33 1.96
C HIS A 55 -18.58 -2.39 1.12
N ASN A 56 -19.88 -2.68 1.04
CA ASN A 56 -20.79 -1.86 0.24
C ASN A 56 -20.86 -0.43 0.77
N THR A 57 -20.99 -0.29 2.10
CA THR A 57 -21.13 1.01 2.73
C THR A 57 -19.90 1.89 2.51
N ILE A 58 -18.67 1.38 2.70
CA ILE A 58 -17.48 2.22 2.56
C ILE A 58 -17.27 2.71 1.12
N PHE A 59 -17.65 1.91 0.09
CA PHE A 59 -17.57 2.35 -1.30
C PHE A 59 -18.72 3.29 -1.70
N ASP A 60 -19.90 3.14 -1.13
CA ASP A 60 -21.00 4.13 -1.30
C ASP A 60 -20.61 5.47 -0.66
N GLU A 61 -19.96 5.44 0.50
CA GLU A 61 -19.44 6.63 1.18
C GLU A 61 -18.26 7.26 0.45
N ALA A 62 -17.37 6.45 -0.13
CA ALA A 62 -16.30 6.95 -1.00
C ALA A 62 -16.88 7.69 -2.22
N LYS A 63 -17.96 7.17 -2.81
CA LYS A 63 -18.66 7.88 -3.89
C LYS A 63 -19.18 9.23 -3.43
N GLN A 64 -19.88 9.29 -2.28
CA GLN A 64 -20.38 10.54 -1.70
C GLN A 64 -19.23 11.52 -1.40
N LEU A 65 -18.08 11.03 -0.93
CA LEU A 65 -16.88 11.84 -0.68
C LEU A 65 -16.40 12.54 -1.97
N PHE A 66 -16.34 11.81 -3.10
CA PHE A 66 -15.90 12.37 -4.38
C PHE A 66 -16.97 13.26 -5.04
N ASP A 67 -18.26 13.08 -4.71
CA ASP A 67 -19.35 13.92 -5.17
C ASP A 67 -19.42 15.29 -4.45
N LEU A 68 -18.63 15.49 -3.38
CA LEU A 68 -18.51 16.79 -2.72
C LEU A 68 -18.01 17.89 -3.68
N PRO A 69 -18.41 19.14 -3.48
CA PRO A 69 -17.94 20.28 -4.27
C PRO A 69 -16.40 20.34 -4.27
N LEU A 70 -15.80 20.69 -5.41
CA LEU A 70 -14.35 20.80 -5.57
C LEU A 70 -13.69 21.66 -4.49
N GLU A 71 -14.34 22.78 -4.11
CA GLU A 71 -13.84 23.68 -3.09
C GLU A 71 -13.81 23.07 -1.68
N VAL A 72 -14.66 22.07 -1.42
CA VAL A 72 -14.62 21.30 -0.18
C VAL A 72 -13.45 20.30 -0.25
N LYS A 73 -13.35 19.53 -1.33
CA LYS A 73 -12.24 18.55 -1.52
C LYS A 73 -10.87 19.21 -1.43
N LYS A 74 -10.69 20.39 -1.99
CA LYS A 74 -9.43 21.18 -1.94
C LYS A 74 -9.02 21.62 -0.54
N LYS A 75 -9.90 21.56 0.47
CA LYS A 75 -9.51 21.83 1.86
C LYS A 75 -8.64 20.73 2.44
N ASN A 76 -8.67 19.53 1.86
CA ASN A 76 -7.75 18.45 2.23
C ASN A 76 -6.35 18.76 1.68
N THR A 77 -5.56 19.47 2.45
CA THR A 77 -4.18 19.88 2.13
C THR A 77 -3.18 19.17 3.03
N SER A 78 -1.94 19.07 2.61
CA SER A 78 -0.84 18.54 3.40
C SER A 78 0.48 19.26 3.06
N GLU A 79 1.37 19.36 4.03
CA GLU A 79 2.75 19.81 3.84
C GLU A 79 3.66 18.69 3.32
N TYR A 80 3.20 17.43 3.42
CA TYR A 80 3.94 16.27 2.95
C TYR A 80 3.64 15.95 1.49
N PRO A 81 4.63 15.46 0.73
CA PRO A 81 4.44 15.13 -0.68
C PRO A 81 3.42 13.99 -0.87
N PHE A 82 2.69 14.04 -1.98
CA PHE A 82 1.71 13.03 -2.39
C PHE A 82 0.53 12.85 -1.43
N ARG A 83 0.28 13.79 -0.54
CA ARG A 83 -0.84 13.78 0.42
C ARG A 83 -1.82 14.91 0.10
N GLY A 84 -2.98 14.90 0.77
CA GLY A 84 -4.06 15.84 0.53
C GLY A 84 -4.89 15.48 -0.71
N TYR A 85 -5.69 16.45 -1.20
CA TYR A 85 -6.45 16.29 -2.44
C TYR A 85 -5.54 16.37 -3.65
N VAL A 86 -5.55 15.33 -4.47
CA VAL A 86 -4.80 15.23 -5.72
C VAL A 86 -5.77 14.91 -6.85
N SER A 87 -5.62 15.57 -7.99
CA SER A 87 -6.34 15.27 -9.22
C SER A 87 -5.43 15.51 -10.42
N ASP A 88 -5.53 14.65 -11.44
CA ASP A 88 -4.91 14.87 -12.74
C ASP A 88 -5.75 15.77 -13.66
N GLY A 89 -6.91 16.21 -13.17
CA GLY A 89 -7.86 17.05 -13.87
C GLY A 89 -8.77 16.31 -14.85
N SER A 90 -8.59 14.98 -15.02
CA SER A 90 -9.32 14.21 -16.04
C SER A 90 -9.91 12.92 -15.50
N TYR A 91 -9.06 11.97 -15.06
CA TYR A 91 -9.49 10.58 -14.83
C TYR A 91 -9.20 10.07 -13.42
N TYR A 92 -8.42 10.80 -12.63
CA TYR A 92 -7.99 10.39 -11.31
C TYR A 92 -8.19 11.51 -10.29
N GLU A 93 -8.80 11.15 -9.17
CA GLU A 93 -8.89 11.97 -7.97
C GLU A 93 -8.53 11.14 -6.74
N SER A 94 -7.88 11.76 -5.77
CA SER A 94 -7.68 11.15 -4.45
C SER A 94 -7.81 12.14 -3.31
N LEU A 95 -8.24 11.64 -2.16
CA LEU A 95 -8.33 12.30 -0.86
C LEU A 95 -7.66 11.43 0.19
N ASN A 96 -7.04 12.04 1.20
CA ASN A 96 -6.23 11.29 2.14
C ASN A 96 -6.55 11.66 3.59
N ILE A 97 -6.58 10.64 4.45
CA ILE A 97 -6.57 10.77 5.91
C ILE A 97 -5.15 10.46 6.38
N GLU A 98 -4.46 11.45 6.95
CA GLU A 98 -3.16 11.27 7.57
C GLU A 98 -3.32 10.70 8.98
N ASP A 99 -2.31 9.95 9.46
CA ASP A 99 -2.35 9.24 10.75
C ASP A 99 -3.66 8.43 10.92
N ALA A 100 -4.01 7.67 9.88
CA ALA A 100 -5.31 6.99 9.76
C ALA A 100 -5.55 5.90 10.83
N ALA A 101 -4.53 5.57 11.64
CA ALA A 101 -4.70 4.73 12.83
C ALA A 101 -5.42 5.49 13.98
N SER A 102 -5.39 6.82 13.95
CA SER A 102 -6.04 7.67 14.95
C SER A 102 -7.50 7.93 14.60
N LEU A 103 -8.41 7.70 15.55
CA LEU A 103 -9.82 8.08 15.40
C LEU A 103 -9.96 9.60 15.26
N GLU A 104 -9.20 10.37 16.05
CA GLU A 104 -9.20 11.84 16.00
C GLU A 104 -8.86 12.36 14.58
N SER A 105 -7.87 11.75 13.92
CA SER A 105 -7.50 12.13 12.55
C SER A 105 -8.64 11.86 11.55
N THR A 106 -9.35 10.75 11.72
CA THR A 106 -10.52 10.42 10.90
C THR A 106 -11.69 11.37 11.18
N GLU A 107 -11.93 11.75 12.43
CA GLU A 107 -12.93 12.75 12.83
C GLU A 107 -12.59 14.12 12.23
N ASN A 108 -11.35 14.56 12.32
CA ASN A 108 -10.89 15.82 11.75
C ASN A 108 -11.09 15.88 10.24
N PHE A 109 -10.73 14.82 9.52
CA PHE A 109 -10.99 14.71 8.08
C PHE A 109 -12.49 14.73 7.78
N THR A 110 -13.28 13.98 8.54
CA THR A 110 -14.74 13.91 8.36
C THR A 110 -15.37 15.29 8.53
N ASN A 111 -15.03 16.03 9.59
CA ASN A 111 -15.54 17.38 9.86
C ASN A 111 -15.09 18.39 8.80
N LEU A 112 -13.90 18.20 8.22
CA LEU A 112 -13.40 19.01 7.12
C LEU A 112 -14.24 18.83 5.84
N MET A 113 -14.63 17.59 5.54
CA MET A 113 -15.43 17.25 4.35
C MET A 113 -16.92 17.51 4.56
N TRP A 114 -17.44 17.24 5.75
CA TRP A 114 -18.85 17.42 6.12
C TRP A 114 -18.95 18.26 7.40
N PRO A 115 -19.04 19.59 7.30
CA PRO A 115 -19.11 20.46 8.47
C PRO A 115 -20.32 20.18 9.41
N ASP A 116 -21.41 19.64 8.86
CA ASP A 116 -22.59 19.21 9.63
C ASP A 116 -22.44 17.80 10.23
N GLY A 117 -21.27 17.17 10.02
CA GLY A 117 -20.93 15.83 10.49
C GLY A 117 -21.33 14.71 9.51
N ASN A 118 -20.59 13.62 9.55
CA ASN A 118 -20.89 12.34 8.90
C ASN A 118 -20.32 11.20 9.74
N GLY A 119 -20.97 10.91 10.88
CA GLY A 119 -20.49 9.92 11.84
C GLY A 119 -20.35 8.51 11.23
N ARG A 120 -21.22 8.15 10.26
CA ARG A 120 -21.17 6.86 9.58
C ARG A 120 -19.90 6.71 8.73
N PHE A 121 -19.54 7.72 7.95
CA PHE A 121 -18.28 7.74 7.21
C PHE A 121 -17.09 7.63 8.16
N CYS A 122 -17.07 8.41 9.25
CA CYS A 122 -16.00 8.40 10.24
C CYS A 122 -15.80 7.00 10.82
N GLU A 123 -16.86 6.35 11.28
CA GLU A 123 -16.81 5.01 11.86
C GLU A 123 -16.29 3.97 10.85
N ASN A 124 -16.82 3.96 9.63
CA ASN A 124 -16.44 2.99 8.61
C ASN A 124 -15.03 3.20 8.08
N ALA A 125 -14.61 4.45 7.85
CA ALA A 125 -13.26 4.78 7.40
C ALA A 125 -12.21 4.38 8.45
N HIS A 126 -12.45 4.69 9.73
CA HIS A 126 -11.57 4.28 10.83
C HIS A 126 -11.53 2.75 11.00
N LYS A 127 -12.67 2.08 10.88
CA LYS A 127 -12.75 0.62 10.96
C LYS A 127 -11.96 -0.07 9.85
N ILE A 128 -12.11 0.39 8.60
CA ILE A 128 -11.34 -0.13 7.46
C ILE A 128 -9.82 0.13 7.64
N ALA A 129 -9.44 1.35 8.05
CA ALA A 129 -8.04 1.67 8.32
C ALA A 129 -7.46 0.76 9.42
N SER A 130 -8.20 0.50 10.49
CA SER A 130 -7.80 -0.38 11.58
C SER A 130 -7.62 -1.84 11.13
N ILE A 131 -8.52 -2.35 10.27
CA ILE A 131 -8.40 -3.70 9.69
C ILE A 131 -7.12 -3.77 8.84
N MET A 132 -6.94 -2.83 7.90
CA MET A 132 -5.78 -2.80 7.03
C MET A 132 -4.47 -2.62 7.81
N GLY A 133 -4.46 -1.76 8.84
CA GLY A 133 -3.32 -1.57 9.74
C GLY A 133 -2.93 -2.87 10.44
N ARG A 134 -3.89 -3.59 11.02
CA ARG A 134 -3.65 -4.88 11.66
C ARG A 134 -3.10 -5.94 10.69
N LEU A 135 -3.63 -6.02 9.46
CA LEU A 135 -3.12 -6.93 8.44
C LEU A 135 -1.67 -6.59 8.08
N ASN A 136 -1.33 -5.30 8.00
CA ASN A 136 0.04 -4.84 7.78
C ASN A 136 0.96 -5.24 8.95
N GLU A 137 0.55 -5.01 10.18
CA GLU A 137 1.33 -5.38 11.37
C GLU A 137 1.60 -6.88 11.45
N MET A 138 0.60 -7.72 11.11
CA MET A 138 0.77 -9.16 11.05
C MET A 138 1.82 -9.55 10.01
N ALA A 139 1.74 -9.01 8.80
CA ALA A 139 2.71 -9.27 7.73
C ALA A 139 4.13 -8.82 8.13
N ILE A 140 4.27 -7.64 8.75
CA ILE A 140 5.56 -7.14 9.26
C ILE A 140 6.14 -8.08 10.32
N ARG A 141 5.35 -8.50 11.32
CA ARG A 141 5.82 -9.45 12.33
C ARG A 141 6.27 -10.77 11.72
N MET A 142 5.49 -11.32 10.78
CA MET A 142 5.80 -12.56 10.08
C MET A 142 7.16 -12.47 9.35
N VAL A 143 7.40 -11.37 8.63
CA VAL A 143 8.67 -11.17 7.91
C VAL A 143 9.82 -10.97 8.88
N PHE A 144 9.67 -10.12 9.90
CA PHE A 144 10.73 -9.82 10.86
C PHE A 144 11.13 -11.07 11.66
N GLU A 145 10.16 -11.89 12.09
CA GLU A 145 10.43 -13.16 12.79
C GLU A 145 11.12 -14.16 11.85
N SER A 146 10.65 -14.30 10.61
CA SER A 146 11.24 -15.21 9.62
C SER A 146 12.68 -14.84 9.28
N TYR A 147 13.02 -13.56 9.32
CA TYR A 147 14.39 -13.06 9.10
C TYR A 147 15.26 -13.05 10.37
N GLY A 148 14.75 -13.54 11.50
CA GLY A 148 15.50 -13.56 12.78
C GLY A 148 15.65 -12.19 13.44
N VAL A 149 14.89 -11.20 12.97
CA VAL A 149 14.94 -9.80 13.45
C VAL A 149 13.67 -9.38 14.19
N GLY A 150 12.88 -10.33 14.68
CA GLY A 150 11.60 -10.10 15.37
C GLY A 150 11.69 -9.12 16.54
N LYS A 151 12.85 -8.97 17.19
CA LYS A 151 13.09 -7.99 18.26
C LYS A 151 12.88 -6.54 17.84
N TYR A 152 12.88 -6.22 16.56
CA TYR A 152 12.67 -4.87 16.03
C TYR A 152 11.20 -4.60 15.66
N SER A 153 10.32 -5.62 15.63
CA SER A 153 8.93 -5.50 15.14
C SER A 153 8.13 -4.42 15.87
N ASP A 154 8.14 -4.42 17.22
CA ASP A 154 7.35 -3.48 18.01
C ASP A 154 7.81 -2.03 17.80
N THR A 155 9.13 -1.82 17.69
CA THR A 155 9.68 -0.49 17.44
C THR A 155 9.32 -0.01 16.04
N HIS A 156 9.37 -0.89 15.04
CA HIS A 156 9.00 -0.59 13.66
C HIS A 156 7.52 -0.25 13.57
N ILE A 157 6.64 -1.09 14.09
CA ILE A 157 5.18 -0.89 14.10
C ILE A 157 4.83 0.40 14.84
N GLY A 158 5.40 0.62 16.03
CA GLY A 158 5.15 1.84 16.83
C GLY A 158 5.67 3.13 16.20
N SER A 159 6.51 3.07 15.15
CA SER A 159 6.99 4.23 14.39
C SER A 159 6.34 4.35 13.00
N THR A 160 5.40 3.47 12.67
CA THR A 160 4.68 3.53 11.40
C THR A 160 3.63 4.63 11.41
N ASP A 161 3.64 5.44 10.35
CA ASP A 161 2.63 6.43 10.03
C ASP A 161 1.74 5.89 8.89
N TYR A 162 0.44 5.81 9.13
CA TYR A 162 -0.50 5.29 8.16
C TYR A 162 -1.25 6.41 7.44
N LEU A 163 -1.19 6.39 6.12
CA LEU A 163 -1.99 7.24 5.25
C LEU A 163 -3.10 6.41 4.60
N LEU A 164 -4.35 6.69 4.90
CA LEU A 164 -5.48 6.10 4.18
C LEU A 164 -5.85 7.00 3.01
N ARG A 165 -5.74 6.47 1.80
CA ARG A 165 -6.09 7.15 0.56
C ARG A 165 -7.36 6.57 -0.02
N PHE A 166 -8.34 7.43 -0.28
CA PHE A 166 -9.47 7.16 -1.15
C PHE A 166 -9.10 7.59 -2.57
N SER A 167 -9.36 6.75 -3.54
CA SER A 167 -9.08 7.03 -4.96
C SER A 167 -10.30 6.75 -5.82
N LYS A 168 -10.58 7.66 -6.76
CA LYS A 168 -11.59 7.52 -7.79
C LYS A 168 -10.93 7.53 -9.15
N TYR A 169 -11.28 6.56 -9.97
CA TYR A 169 -10.87 6.45 -11.37
C TYR A 169 -12.13 6.53 -12.23
N THR A 170 -12.23 7.60 -13.03
CA THR A 170 -13.38 7.81 -13.91
C THR A 170 -13.20 7.05 -15.22
N LYS A 171 -14.30 6.93 -15.98
CA LYS A 171 -14.27 6.36 -17.32
C LYS A 171 -13.33 7.17 -18.22
N SER A 172 -12.50 6.50 -19.00
CA SER A 172 -11.54 7.14 -19.89
C SER A 172 -11.48 6.43 -21.25
N GLU A 173 -11.09 7.12 -22.29
CA GLU A 173 -10.76 6.50 -23.58
C GLU A 173 -9.31 5.99 -23.62
N ASP A 174 -8.43 6.49 -22.78
CA ASP A 174 -7.06 6.04 -22.62
C ASP A 174 -6.97 4.69 -21.91
N SER A 175 -6.01 3.86 -22.25
CA SER A 175 -5.88 2.51 -21.70
C SER A 175 -5.29 2.45 -20.29
N VAL A 176 -4.49 3.44 -19.88
CA VAL A 176 -3.80 3.50 -18.60
C VAL A 176 -4.22 4.77 -17.87
N VAL A 177 -4.79 4.63 -16.67
CA VAL A 177 -5.20 5.76 -15.82
C VAL A 177 -4.12 6.12 -14.80
N LEU A 178 -3.47 5.12 -14.21
CA LEU A 178 -2.31 5.33 -13.35
C LEU A 178 -1.12 4.57 -13.94
N PRO A 179 -0.07 5.28 -14.42
CA PRO A 179 1.11 4.65 -15.01
C PRO A 179 1.82 3.67 -14.07
N SER A 180 2.56 2.76 -14.67
CA SER A 180 3.36 1.77 -13.93
C SER A 180 4.36 2.45 -13.00
N HIS A 181 4.32 2.07 -11.72
CA HIS A 181 5.18 2.62 -10.67
C HIS A 181 5.44 1.60 -9.56
N ILE A 182 6.31 1.96 -8.66
CA ILE A 182 6.55 1.28 -7.39
C ILE A 182 6.24 2.30 -6.29
N ASP A 183 5.50 1.86 -5.27
CA ASP A 183 5.18 2.71 -4.12
C ASP A 183 6.44 3.12 -3.36
N LYS A 184 6.47 4.38 -2.94
CA LYS A 184 7.55 4.93 -2.12
C LYS A 184 7.31 4.72 -0.61
N SER A 185 6.32 3.93 -0.25
CA SER A 185 6.02 3.46 1.10
C SER A 185 6.94 2.31 1.51
N PHE A 186 6.88 1.91 2.78
CA PHE A 186 7.41 0.63 3.22
C PHE A 186 6.57 -0.51 2.65
N SER A 187 5.27 -0.44 2.86
CA SER A 187 4.27 -1.34 2.30
C SER A 187 2.96 -0.60 2.06
N THR A 188 2.12 -1.17 1.21
CA THR A 188 0.77 -0.67 0.95
C THR A 188 -0.21 -1.84 0.96
N ILE A 189 -1.38 -1.64 1.56
CA ILE A 189 -2.50 -2.56 1.40
C ILE A 189 -3.55 -1.85 0.55
N LEU A 190 -3.99 -2.50 -0.53
CA LEU A 190 -5.01 -1.95 -1.42
C LEU A 190 -6.30 -2.76 -1.31
N TYR A 191 -7.40 -2.04 -1.37
CA TYR A 191 -8.76 -2.53 -1.31
C TYR A 191 -9.60 -1.84 -2.39
N GLN A 192 -10.42 -2.57 -3.14
CA GLN A 192 -11.19 -1.99 -4.25
C GLN A 192 -12.66 -2.43 -4.22
N ASN A 193 -13.51 -1.65 -4.89
CA ASN A 193 -14.87 -2.07 -5.18
C ASN A 193 -14.87 -3.24 -6.20
N HIS A 194 -16.06 -3.65 -6.67
CA HIS A 194 -16.22 -4.74 -7.64
C HIS A 194 -15.61 -4.48 -9.04
N VAL A 195 -15.08 -3.27 -9.28
CA VAL A 195 -14.53 -2.89 -10.58
C VAL A 195 -13.03 -3.17 -10.61
N ASN A 196 -12.59 -4.10 -11.47
CA ASN A 196 -11.20 -4.42 -11.67
C ASN A 196 -10.46 -3.33 -12.47
N GLY A 197 -9.15 -3.28 -12.33
CA GLY A 197 -8.30 -2.32 -13.04
C GLY A 197 -6.86 -2.31 -12.53
N LEU A 198 -6.62 -2.79 -11.30
CA LEU A 198 -5.27 -2.93 -10.78
C LEU A 198 -4.57 -4.13 -11.41
N GLU A 199 -3.38 -3.90 -11.94
CA GLU A 199 -2.47 -4.93 -12.40
C GLU A 199 -1.13 -4.84 -11.68
N VAL A 200 -0.57 -6.00 -11.37
CA VAL A 200 0.77 -6.15 -10.79
C VAL A 200 1.68 -6.89 -11.77
N GLN A 201 2.96 -6.55 -11.75
CA GLN A 201 3.97 -7.19 -12.59
C GLN A 201 4.65 -8.29 -11.77
N LEU A 202 4.28 -9.55 -12.00
CA LEU A 202 4.85 -10.70 -11.29
C LEU A 202 6.18 -11.16 -11.91
N THR A 203 6.34 -10.96 -13.22
CA THR A 203 7.58 -11.20 -13.96
C THR A 203 7.90 -10.00 -14.83
N ASP A 204 9.10 -9.90 -15.36
CA ASP A 204 9.50 -8.77 -16.22
C ASP A 204 8.64 -8.61 -17.48
N GLU A 205 7.94 -9.66 -17.91
CA GLU A 205 7.18 -9.70 -19.15
C GLU A 205 5.66 -9.70 -18.95
N GLU A 206 5.14 -10.05 -17.74
CA GLU A 206 3.72 -10.34 -17.57
C GLU A 206 3.05 -9.47 -16.48
N TRP A 207 1.93 -8.88 -16.86
CA TRP A 207 1.01 -8.16 -15.98
C TRP A 207 -0.16 -9.07 -15.59
N THR A 208 -0.43 -9.15 -14.32
CA THR A 208 -1.51 -9.96 -13.77
C THR A 208 -2.55 -9.06 -13.13
N VAL A 209 -3.81 -9.21 -13.53
CA VAL A 209 -4.94 -8.45 -12.94
C VAL A 209 -5.17 -8.91 -11.51
N TYR A 210 -5.32 -7.95 -10.59
CA TYR A 210 -5.86 -8.21 -9.27
C TYR A 210 -7.38 -8.32 -9.38
N ASP A 211 -7.87 -9.53 -9.17
CA ASP A 211 -9.29 -9.89 -9.18
C ASP A 211 -9.64 -10.52 -7.81
N PRO A 212 -10.20 -9.71 -6.87
CA PRO A 212 -10.48 -10.21 -5.53
C PRO A 212 -11.55 -11.29 -5.56
N SER A 213 -11.30 -12.40 -4.85
CA SER A 213 -12.24 -13.53 -4.76
C SER A 213 -13.43 -13.23 -3.86
N SER A 214 -13.32 -12.24 -2.98
CA SER A 214 -14.35 -11.86 -2.00
C SER A 214 -14.26 -10.40 -1.60
N HIS A 215 -15.29 -9.91 -0.91
CA HIS A 215 -15.30 -8.59 -0.27
C HIS A 215 -14.33 -8.47 0.93
N SER A 216 -13.68 -9.55 1.32
CA SER A 216 -12.66 -9.59 2.38
C SER A 216 -11.26 -9.84 1.84
N SER A 217 -11.05 -9.68 0.53
CA SER A 217 -9.76 -9.81 -0.14
C SER A 217 -9.08 -8.45 -0.27
N PHE A 218 -7.81 -8.39 0.13
CA PHE A 218 -6.94 -7.23 -0.03
C PHE A 218 -5.71 -7.65 -0.83
N ILE A 219 -5.00 -6.69 -1.41
CA ILE A 219 -3.65 -6.98 -1.93
C ILE A 219 -2.62 -6.22 -1.12
N TYR A 220 -1.62 -6.94 -0.62
CA TYR A 220 -0.43 -6.41 0.04
C TYR A 220 0.66 -6.21 -1.01
N VAL A 221 1.25 -5.03 -1.07
CA VAL A 221 2.36 -4.72 -1.97
C VAL A 221 3.54 -4.14 -1.20
N ALA A 222 4.74 -4.62 -1.49
CA ALA A 222 5.97 -4.09 -0.93
C ALA A 222 6.41 -2.84 -1.73
N GLY A 223 6.78 -1.79 -1.00
CA GLY A 223 7.35 -0.58 -1.59
C GLY A 223 8.88 -0.62 -1.68
N ASP A 224 9.45 0.43 -2.26
CA ASP A 224 10.90 0.60 -2.40
C ASP A 224 11.63 0.58 -1.06
N VAL A 225 11.00 1.11 -0.03
CA VAL A 225 11.60 1.20 1.31
C VAL A 225 11.71 -0.17 1.97
N PHE A 226 10.76 -1.07 1.72
CA PHE A 226 10.85 -2.46 2.19
C PHE A 226 11.99 -3.22 1.51
N LYS A 227 12.20 -2.99 0.21
CA LYS A 227 13.35 -3.52 -0.53
C LYS A 227 14.66 -3.08 0.12
N ALA A 228 14.81 -1.79 0.41
CA ALA A 228 16.03 -1.25 1.02
C ALA A 228 16.25 -1.79 2.43
N TRP A 229 15.21 -1.80 3.29
CA TRP A 229 15.27 -2.33 4.64
C TRP A 229 15.69 -3.81 4.68
N SER A 230 15.17 -4.61 3.74
CA SER A 230 15.46 -6.05 3.66
C SER A 230 16.80 -6.39 3.00
N ASN A 231 17.63 -5.40 2.67
CA ASN A 231 18.88 -5.56 1.92
C ASN A 231 18.69 -6.30 0.58
N ASN A 232 17.62 -5.96 -0.16
CA ASN A 232 17.18 -6.57 -1.43
C ASN A 232 16.63 -8.01 -1.34
N ARG A 233 16.28 -8.52 -0.15
CA ARG A 233 15.58 -9.81 -0.07
C ARG A 233 14.16 -9.73 -0.56
N ILE A 234 13.45 -8.66 -0.24
CA ILE A 234 12.09 -8.40 -0.69
C ILE A 234 12.13 -7.61 -2.00
N LYS A 235 11.35 -8.05 -2.98
CA LYS A 235 11.14 -7.34 -4.23
C LYS A 235 10.11 -6.22 -4.04
N PRO A 236 10.30 -5.04 -4.62
CA PRO A 236 9.23 -4.05 -4.66
C PRO A 236 8.21 -4.45 -5.72
N CYS A 237 6.93 -4.26 -5.44
CA CYS A 237 5.86 -4.62 -6.37
C CYS A 237 5.60 -3.48 -7.37
N ARG A 238 5.92 -3.71 -8.65
CA ARG A 238 5.54 -2.81 -9.72
C ARG A 238 4.08 -3.03 -10.09
N HIS A 239 3.30 -1.94 -10.15
CA HIS A 239 1.87 -2.03 -10.46
C HIS A 239 1.38 -0.82 -11.26
N ARG A 240 0.20 -0.97 -11.87
CA ARG A 240 -0.47 0.08 -12.65
C ARG A 240 -1.98 -0.05 -12.51
N VAL A 241 -2.72 0.99 -12.90
CA VAL A 241 -4.17 0.91 -12.98
C VAL A 241 -4.59 1.13 -14.42
N LEU A 242 -5.25 0.13 -14.96
CA LEU A 242 -5.92 0.22 -16.25
C LEU A 242 -7.33 0.75 -16.08
N LYS A 243 -7.80 1.30 -17.16
CA LYS A 243 -9.13 1.80 -17.33
C LYS A 243 -10.18 0.70 -17.27
N ASN A 244 -11.34 1.02 -16.69
CA ASN A 244 -12.59 0.34 -16.98
C ASN A 244 -13.49 1.25 -17.83
N ASN A 245 -13.99 0.74 -18.96
CA ASN A 245 -14.79 1.53 -19.90
C ASN A 245 -16.22 1.75 -19.44
N ASN A 246 -16.71 0.91 -18.52
CA ASN A 246 -18.14 0.81 -18.22
C ASN A 246 -18.52 1.49 -16.89
N GLU A 247 -17.63 1.42 -15.89
CA GLU A 247 -17.94 1.84 -14.53
C GLU A 247 -16.78 2.61 -13.90
N GLU A 248 -17.10 3.45 -12.92
CA GLU A 248 -16.11 4.12 -12.08
C GLU A 248 -15.51 3.11 -11.10
N ARG A 249 -14.19 3.12 -10.99
CA ARG A 249 -13.48 2.31 -10.00
C ARG A 249 -13.18 3.17 -8.78
N TYR A 250 -13.45 2.62 -7.61
CA TYR A 250 -13.05 3.19 -6.34
C TYR A 250 -12.10 2.24 -5.62
N SER A 251 -11.07 2.80 -5.00
CA SER A 251 -10.16 2.02 -4.17
C SER A 251 -9.72 2.78 -2.93
N LEU A 252 -9.38 2.02 -1.90
CA LEU A 252 -8.72 2.49 -0.70
C LEU A 252 -7.31 1.91 -0.66
N GLY A 253 -6.34 2.73 -0.26
CA GLY A 253 -4.96 2.30 -0.05
C GLY A 253 -4.47 2.75 1.31
N LEU A 254 -4.00 1.82 2.15
CA LEU A 254 -3.31 2.14 3.38
C LEU A 254 -1.81 2.06 3.15
N PHE A 255 -1.15 3.22 3.15
CA PHE A 255 0.29 3.34 2.93
C PHE A 255 1.00 3.44 4.28
N ALA A 256 2.01 2.61 4.48
CA ALA A 256 2.84 2.60 5.68
C ALA A 256 4.15 3.37 5.45
N PHE A 257 4.34 4.45 6.20
CA PHE A 257 5.56 5.25 6.20
C PHE A 257 6.26 5.15 7.56
N GLN A 258 7.57 5.31 7.60
CA GLN A 258 8.34 5.26 8.83
C GLN A 258 8.69 6.67 9.32
N LYS A 259 8.40 6.95 10.61
CA LYS A 259 8.78 8.21 11.28
C LYS A 259 10.23 8.20 11.77
N LYS A 260 10.86 7.04 11.85
CA LYS A 260 12.26 6.86 12.27
C LYS A 260 13.16 6.56 11.09
N GLU A 261 14.46 6.81 11.28
CA GLU A 261 15.50 6.40 10.34
C GLU A 261 15.37 4.91 10.00
N ILE A 262 15.45 4.61 8.73
CA ILE A 262 15.42 3.26 8.19
C ILE A 262 16.85 2.80 7.98
N ARG A 263 17.15 1.61 8.49
CA ARG A 263 18.44 0.95 8.30
C ARG A 263 18.25 -0.54 8.10
N VAL A 264 19.13 -1.13 7.36
CA VAL A 264 19.22 -2.58 7.24
C VAL A 264 19.64 -3.14 8.61
N PRO A 265 18.91 -4.12 9.19
CA PRO A 265 19.36 -4.84 10.38
C PRO A 265 20.70 -5.51 10.14
N ASP A 266 21.60 -5.48 11.15
CA ASP A 266 22.94 -6.09 11.05
C ASP A 266 22.85 -7.60 10.75
N GLU A 267 21.82 -8.27 11.25
CA GLU A 267 21.54 -9.70 11.04
C GLU A 267 21.21 -10.04 9.57
N LEU A 268 20.89 -9.03 8.76
CA LEU A 268 20.64 -9.21 7.32
C LEU A 268 21.88 -8.92 6.46
N VAL A 269 23.04 -8.74 7.09
CA VAL A 269 24.31 -8.44 6.43
C VAL A 269 25.31 -9.55 6.76
N ASP A 270 25.84 -10.19 5.73
CA ASP A 270 26.86 -11.22 5.82
C ASP A 270 27.75 -11.21 4.56
N ASP A 271 28.69 -12.15 4.45
CA ASP A 271 29.61 -12.22 3.31
C ASP A 271 28.90 -12.51 1.97
N GLU A 272 27.78 -13.23 2.00
CA GLU A 272 26.96 -13.53 0.81
C GLU A 272 25.99 -12.38 0.49
N HIS A 273 25.63 -11.59 1.52
CA HIS A 273 24.69 -10.46 1.42
C HIS A 273 25.32 -9.19 1.99
N PRO A 274 26.34 -8.61 1.34
CA PRO A 274 26.97 -7.38 1.80
C PRO A 274 25.96 -6.24 1.86
N LEU A 275 26.20 -5.28 2.76
CA LEU A 275 25.32 -4.13 2.94
C LEU A 275 25.17 -3.34 1.63
N LYS A 276 23.92 -3.12 1.20
CA LYS A 276 23.60 -2.43 -0.07
C LYS A 276 23.05 -1.02 0.12
N TYR A 277 22.56 -0.69 1.31
CA TYR A 277 21.89 0.58 1.58
C TYR A 277 22.43 1.25 2.84
N LYS A 278 22.69 2.56 2.75
CA LYS A 278 22.98 3.41 3.89
C LYS A 278 21.70 3.71 4.67
N PRO A 279 21.79 3.98 5.97
CA PRO A 279 20.65 4.51 6.71
C PRO A 279 20.11 5.80 6.06
N PHE A 280 18.77 5.95 6.07
CA PHE A 280 18.10 7.11 5.45
C PHE A 280 16.80 7.46 6.16
N ASP A 281 16.36 8.69 5.99
CA ASP A 281 15.07 9.18 6.44
C ASP A 281 14.01 8.98 5.34
N HIS A 282 12.84 8.45 5.71
CA HIS A 282 11.78 8.15 4.75
C HIS A 282 11.18 9.41 4.12
N LEU A 283 11.00 10.47 4.91
CA LEU A 283 10.46 11.73 4.41
C LEU A 283 11.45 12.40 3.45
N ASP A 284 12.75 12.37 3.77
CA ASP A 284 13.78 12.91 2.88
C ASP A 284 13.81 12.17 1.54
N TYR A 285 13.60 10.84 1.55
CA TYR A 285 13.42 10.06 0.33
C TYR A 285 12.22 10.54 -0.50
N LEU A 286 11.04 10.71 0.14
CA LEU A 286 9.83 11.21 -0.53
C LEU A 286 10.03 12.62 -1.12
N MET A 287 10.66 13.52 -0.36
CA MET A 287 10.95 14.88 -0.80
C MET A 287 11.93 14.91 -1.98
N THR A 288 12.94 14.03 -1.96
CA THR A 288 13.91 13.91 -3.05
C THR A 288 13.25 13.35 -4.31
N HIS A 289 12.38 12.33 -4.17
CA HIS A 289 11.60 11.80 -5.28
C HIS A 289 10.70 12.87 -5.91
N LEU A 290 10.01 13.67 -5.10
CA LEU A 290 9.17 14.77 -5.57
C LEU A 290 9.98 15.81 -6.35
N LYS A 291 11.15 16.23 -5.82
CA LYS A 291 12.06 17.16 -6.51
C LYS A 291 12.51 16.60 -7.86
N HIS A 292 12.77 15.29 -7.93
CA HIS A 292 13.17 14.61 -9.15
C HIS A 292 12.07 14.66 -10.23
N ILE A 293 10.82 14.38 -9.86
CA ILE A 293 9.65 14.46 -10.75
C ILE A 293 9.52 15.88 -11.32
N TYR A 294 9.57 16.90 -10.46
CA TYR A 294 9.47 18.31 -10.91
C TYR A 294 10.62 18.74 -11.80
N ALA A 295 11.85 18.35 -11.48
CA ALA A 295 13.03 18.75 -12.26
C ALA A 295 13.01 18.16 -13.68
N ARG A 296 12.50 16.95 -13.85
CA ARG A 296 12.45 16.25 -15.14
C ARG A 296 11.18 16.52 -15.94
N ARG A 297 10.18 17.18 -15.36
CA ARG A 297 8.85 17.40 -15.97
C ARG A 297 8.22 16.09 -16.52
N ALA A 298 8.59 14.96 -15.97
CA ALA A 298 8.16 13.65 -16.39
C ALA A 298 7.95 12.78 -15.14
N ASN A 299 6.99 11.90 -15.21
CA ASN A 299 6.75 10.89 -14.16
C ASN A 299 7.82 9.79 -14.25
N VAL A 300 9.08 10.17 -14.05
CA VAL A 300 10.23 9.26 -14.08
C VAL A 300 10.50 8.81 -12.66
N ASP A 301 10.50 7.50 -12.48
CA ASP A 301 10.79 6.87 -11.20
C ASP A 301 12.19 7.28 -10.68
N TYR A 302 12.28 7.64 -9.40
CA TYR A 302 13.54 7.88 -8.69
C TYR A 302 13.84 6.64 -7.87
N PRO A 303 14.78 5.78 -8.30
CA PRO A 303 15.02 4.52 -7.62
C PRO A 303 15.65 4.75 -6.25
N ILE A 304 15.30 3.90 -5.28
CA ILE A 304 15.80 3.97 -3.90
C ILE A 304 17.33 3.86 -3.85
N GLU A 305 17.94 3.13 -4.79
CA GLU A 305 19.39 3.00 -4.92
C GLU A 305 20.09 4.35 -5.20
N ALA A 306 19.42 5.25 -5.91
CA ALA A 306 19.98 6.57 -6.17
C ALA A 306 19.96 7.46 -4.92
N HIS A 307 19.09 7.14 -3.94
CA HIS A 307 18.98 7.87 -2.68
C HIS A 307 19.96 7.38 -1.63
N CYS A 308 19.96 6.08 -1.37
CA CYS A 308 20.70 5.47 -0.26
C CYS A 308 21.55 4.25 -0.64
N GLY A 309 21.63 3.89 -1.92
CA GLY A 309 22.45 2.76 -2.38
C GLY A 309 23.94 2.96 -2.08
N ILE A 310 24.63 1.90 -1.67
CA ILE A 310 26.08 1.87 -1.57
C ILE A 310 26.62 1.47 -2.95
N GLN A 311 27.33 2.39 -3.59
CA GLN A 311 28.06 2.07 -4.82
C GLN A 311 29.26 1.22 -4.40
N ASN A 312 29.31 -0.03 -4.82
CA ASN A 312 30.55 -0.80 -4.77
C ASN A 312 31.52 -0.15 -5.75
N LEU A 313 32.57 0.48 -5.22
CA LEU A 313 33.70 1.02 -5.97
C LEU A 313 34.49 -0.11 -6.63
#